data_c0b0ae8c599c3f638ef3a51f1cdd83fb
#
_entry.id   c0b0ae8c599c3f638ef3a51f1cdd83fb
#
_cell.length_a   1.000
_cell.length_b   1.000
_cell.length_c   1.000
_cell.angle_alpha   90.00
_cell.angle_beta   90.00
_cell.angle_gamma   90.00
#
_symmetry.space_group_name_H-M   'P 1'
#
loop_
_entity.id
_entity.type
_entity.pdbx_description
1 polymer ?
#
loop_
_entity_poly.entity_id
_entity_poly.type
_entity_poly.pdbx_seq_one_letter_code
_entity_poly.pdbx_strand_id
1 'polypeptide(L)'
;MEKPKKILVVGGAGYVGAVLIREMLERGYAIKVLDRLFYGTVGLDDIKDKVELIVGDIRSFNPNILDDVEAVINLSGLSNDPTAEYNPEANYEMNTVATAKLAQICKQKGVRRFIFASSCSIYDVGETNEDKDIIFDETAPVAPKAAYSRSKYEAEKLLLAMQDENFSPVILRKGTVYGFSPRMRYDLVVNTFLKDALTKGKISLYFGGEMWRPLVEVRDVAKAYITCLQAEEEKVRGQIFNVTYKNFRISELALHVQKALSASNIPVEIVPNYAYKGVRNYRVSGKKMQNLLNFTPTISVEESVKHMLENIRLQKYDDFDNPRYYNIKWLQMLEEADKIIKVTGSVFGLQQRHPFVQHAMGIEKEM
;
A
#
# COMPACT_ATOMS: atom_id res chain seq x y z
N MET A 1 -29.94 -13.40 -17.04
CA MET A 1 -29.12 -13.59 -15.84
C MET A 1 -28.41 -12.29 -15.55
N GLU A 2 -28.61 -11.70 -14.37
CA GLU A 2 -27.84 -10.54 -13.94
C GLU A 2 -26.35 -10.93 -13.91
N LYS A 3 -25.49 -10.03 -14.40
CA LYS A 3 -24.04 -10.25 -14.30
C LYS A 3 -23.64 -10.26 -12.82
N PRO A 4 -22.72 -11.15 -12.39
CA PRO A 4 -22.22 -11.11 -11.01
C PRO A 4 -21.63 -9.73 -10.72
N LYS A 5 -22.08 -9.14 -9.60
CA LYS A 5 -21.53 -7.86 -9.16
C LYS A 5 -20.05 -8.00 -8.84
N LYS A 6 -19.28 -6.98 -9.17
CA LYS A 6 -17.82 -6.97 -9.03
C LYS A 6 -17.38 -6.15 -7.83
N ILE A 7 -16.21 -6.48 -7.31
CA ILE A 7 -15.50 -5.64 -6.33
C ILE A 7 -14.46 -4.80 -7.08
N LEU A 8 -14.56 -3.47 -6.94
CA LEU A 8 -13.54 -2.58 -7.50
C LEU A 8 -12.41 -2.39 -6.49
N VAL A 9 -11.19 -2.79 -6.88
CA VAL A 9 -9.96 -2.53 -6.11
C VAL A 9 -9.20 -1.39 -6.79
N VAL A 10 -9.19 -0.22 -6.15
CA VAL A 10 -8.45 0.95 -6.63
C VAL A 10 -7.03 0.93 -6.06
N GLY A 11 -6.01 1.03 -6.93
CA GLY A 11 -4.62 0.78 -6.54
C GLY A 11 -4.27 -0.71 -6.44
N GLY A 12 -4.97 -1.55 -7.22
CA GLY A 12 -4.86 -3.01 -7.15
C GLY A 12 -3.54 -3.58 -7.65
N ALA A 13 -2.81 -2.87 -8.52
CA ALA A 13 -1.47 -3.27 -8.97
C ALA A 13 -0.35 -2.92 -7.97
N GLY A 14 -0.69 -2.28 -6.83
CA GLY A 14 0.23 -1.92 -5.76
C GLY A 14 0.60 -3.10 -4.86
N TYR A 15 1.47 -2.84 -3.86
CA TYR A 15 2.02 -3.84 -2.93
C TYR A 15 0.94 -4.63 -2.16
N VAL A 16 -0.02 -3.95 -1.57
CA VAL A 16 -1.14 -4.60 -0.85
C VAL A 16 -2.15 -5.17 -1.83
N GLY A 17 -2.47 -4.43 -2.89
CA GLY A 17 -3.48 -4.80 -3.88
C GLY A 17 -3.16 -6.10 -4.61
N ALA A 18 -1.90 -6.30 -4.98
CA ALA A 18 -1.45 -7.51 -5.67
C ALA A 18 -1.68 -8.80 -4.82
N VAL A 19 -1.52 -8.71 -3.51
CA VAL A 19 -1.81 -9.83 -2.58
C VAL A 19 -3.31 -9.97 -2.35
N LEU A 20 -4.01 -8.87 -2.09
CA LEU A 20 -5.45 -8.86 -1.84
C LEU A 20 -6.24 -9.48 -3.00
N ILE A 21 -5.90 -9.09 -4.23
CA ILE A 21 -6.61 -9.59 -5.43
C ILE A 21 -6.49 -11.10 -5.54
N ARG A 22 -5.32 -11.68 -5.29
CA ARG A 22 -5.13 -13.14 -5.32
C ARG A 22 -5.98 -13.85 -4.28
N GLU A 23 -5.94 -13.37 -3.04
CA GLU A 23 -6.77 -13.88 -1.95
C GLU A 23 -8.29 -13.79 -2.27
N MET A 24 -8.70 -12.74 -2.99
CA MET A 24 -10.11 -12.58 -3.42
C MET A 24 -10.46 -13.51 -4.58
N LEU A 25 -9.58 -13.67 -5.57
CA LEU A 25 -9.80 -14.60 -6.69
C LEU A 25 -9.92 -16.05 -6.21
N GLU A 26 -9.11 -16.46 -5.25
CA GLU A 26 -9.18 -17.79 -4.63
C GLU A 26 -10.52 -18.04 -3.93
N ARG A 27 -11.20 -16.98 -3.48
CA ARG A 27 -12.54 -17.01 -2.88
C ARG A 27 -13.68 -16.82 -3.89
N GLY A 28 -13.36 -16.75 -5.19
CA GLY A 28 -14.34 -16.66 -6.26
C GLY A 28 -14.92 -15.27 -6.51
N TYR A 29 -14.30 -14.20 -6.00
CA TYR A 29 -14.75 -12.84 -6.30
C TYR A 29 -14.48 -12.46 -7.76
N ALA A 30 -15.44 -11.78 -8.40
CA ALA A 30 -15.23 -11.07 -9.64
C ALA A 30 -14.61 -9.70 -9.36
N ILE A 31 -13.46 -9.40 -9.96
CA ILE A 31 -12.65 -8.23 -9.60
C ILE A 31 -12.46 -7.30 -10.77
N LYS A 32 -12.68 -6.02 -10.51
CA LYS A 32 -12.30 -4.90 -11.36
C LYS A 32 -11.17 -4.13 -10.68
N VAL A 33 -10.16 -3.73 -11.44
CA VAL A 33 -9.00 -2.99 -10.93
C VAL A 33 -8.92 -1.65 -11.62
N LEU A 34 -8.83 -0.56 -10.85
CA LEU A 34 -8.45 0.76 -11.36
C LEU A 34 -7.06 1.10 -10.83
N ASP A 35 -6.08 1.26 -11.72
CA ASP A 35 -4.71 1.61 -11.33
C ASP A 35 -4.04 2.49 -12.41
N ARG A 36 -3.18 3.40 -11.99
CA ARG A 36 -2.35 4.21 -12.91
C ARG A 36 -1.16 3.45 -13.47
N LEU A 37 -0.84 2.31 -12.89
CA LEU A 37 0.31 1.46 -13.23
C LEU A 37 1.66 2.20 -13.11
N PHE A 38 1.81 3.08 -12.13
CA PHE A 38 3.09 3.75 -11.87
C PHE A 38 4.27 2.78 -11.73
N TYR A 39 3.99 1.60 -11.19
CA TYR A 39 5.00 0.54 -11.00
C TYR A 39 4.91 -0.57 -12.07
N GLY A 40 4.16 -0.32 -13.16
CA GLY A 40 3.87 -1.30 -14.20
C GLY A 40 2.82 -2.32 -13.78
N THR A 41 2.72 -3.41 -14.53
CA THR A 41 1.72 -4.47 -14.36
C THR A 41 2.21 -5.64 -13.52
N VAL A 42 3.48 -5.66 -13.12
CA VAL A 42 4.15 -6.80 -12.46
C VAL A 42 3.34 -7.37 -11.27
N GLY A 43 2.62 -6.53 -10.55
CA GLY A 43 1.73 -6.96 -9.47
C GLY A 43 0.56 -7.85 -9.93
N LEU A 44 0.22 -7.86 -11.23
CA LEU A 44 -0.95 -8.53 -11.79
C LEU A 44 -0.63 -9.46 -12.96
N ASP A 45 0.61 -9.56 -13.42
CA ASP A 45 0.96 -10.23 -14.69
C ASP A 45 0.48 -11.69 -14.80
N ASP A 46 0.53 -12.45 -13.71
CA ASP A 46 0.11 -13.85 -13.65
C ASP A 46 -1.42 -14.04 -13.50
N ILE A 47 -2.15 -12.96 -13.22
CA ILE A 47 -3.60 -12.97 -12.99
C ILE A 47 -4.36 -11.97 -13.89
N LYS A 48 -3.68 -11.34 -14.84
CA LYS A 48 -4.26 -10.28 -15.68
C LYS A 48 -5.54 -10.71 -16.41
N ASP A 49 -5.60 -11.98 -16.84
CA ASP A 49 -6.75 -12.55 -17.56
C ASP A 49 -7.91 -12.93 -16.63
N LYS A 50 -7.72 -12.84 -15.30
CA LYS A 50 -8.72 -13.13 -14.27
C LYS A 50 -9.37 -11.89 -13.67
N VAL A 51 -8.90 -10.69 -14.05
CA VAL A 51 -9.40 -9.41 -13.57
C VAL A 51 -9.74 -8.47 -14.72
N GLU A 52 -10.68 -7.58 -14.51
CA GLU A 52 -10.94 -6.47 -15.43
C GLU A 52 -10.02 -5.30 -15.05
N LEU A 53 -8.91 -5.13 -15.78
CA LEU A 53 -7.95 -4.05 -15.52
C LEU A 53 -8.33 -2.79 -16.30
N ILE A 54 -8.53 -1.70 -15.57
CA ILE A 54 -8.75 -0.35 -16.10
C ILE A 54 -7.52 0.49 -15.75
N VAL A 55 -6.77 0.89 -16.77
CA VAL A 55 -5.65 1.83 -16.61
C VAL A 55 -6.23 3.23 -16.49
N GLY A 56 -6.08 3.86 -15.33
CA GLY A 56 -6.69 5.17 -15.08
C GLY A 56 -6.31 5.80 -13.75
N ASP A 57 -6.69 7.06 -13.61
CA ASP A 57 -6.36 7.90 -12.47
C ASP A 57 -7.60 8.11 -11.58
N ILE A 58 -7.46 7.87 -10.28
CA ILE A 58 -8.54 8.11 -9.30
C ILE A 58 -9.04 9.57 -9.31
N ARG A 59 -8.21 10.53 -9.73
CA ARG A 59 -8.58 11.96 -9.83
C ARG A 59 -9.51 12.25 -10.99
N SER A 60 -9.45 11.41 -12.04
CA SER A 60 -10.19 11.62 -13.30
C SER A 60 -10.51 10.29 -13.98
N PHE A 61 -11.45 9.54 -13.45
CA PHE A 61 -11.90 8.26 -14.04
C PHE A 61 -13.33 8.39 -14.58
N ASN A 62 -13.71 7.48 -15.48
CA ASN A 62 -15.08 7.38 -15.96
C ASN A 62 -15.99 6.76 -14.89
N PRO A 63 -17.02 7.47 -14.36
CA PRO A 63 -17.90 6.93 -13.33
C PRO A 63 -18.66 5.65 -13.72
N ASN A 64 -18.80 5.35 -15.02
CA ASN A 64 -19.48 4.13 -15.48
C ASN A 64 -18.72 2.83 -15.15
N ILE A 65 -17.47 2.92 -14.73
CA ILE A 65 -16.76 1.75 -14.19
C ILE A 65 -17.42 1.17 -12.93
N LEU A 66 -18.28 1.96 -12.26
CA LEU A 66 -19.03 1.58 -11.06
C LEU A 66 -20.39 0.93 -11.31
N ASP A 67 -20.88 0.90 -12.56
CA ASP A 67 -22.27 0.47 -12.86
C ASP A 67 -22.55 -1.00 -12.47
N ASP A 68 -21.54 -1.88 -12.45
CA ASP A 68 -21.62 -3.28 -12.05
C ASP A 68 -20.83 -3.60 -10.76
N VAL A 69 -20.56 -2.58 -9.92
CA VAL A 69 -19.75 -2.69 -8.72
C VAL A 69 -20.63 -2.75 -7.46
N GLU A 70 -20.37 -3.72 -6.59
CA GLU A 70 -21.04 -3.90 -5.31
C GLU A 70 -20.33 -3.18 -4.16
N ALA A 71 -19.01 -3.25 -4.17
CA ALA A 71 -18.19 -2.62 -3.15
C ALA A 71 -16.88 -2.09 -3.73
N VAL A 72 -16.29 -1.10 -3.06
CA VAL A 72 -15.00 -0.52 -3.42
C VAL A 72 -14.00 -0.70 -2.29
N ILE A 73 -12.80 -1.16 -2.63
CA ILE A 73 -11.64 -1.18 -1.74
C ILE A 73 -10.62 -0.18 -2.30
N ASN A 74 -10.46 0.96 -1.61
CA ASN A 74 -9.52 2.00 -2.03
C ASN A 74 -8.17 1.85 -1.34
N LEU A 75 -7.20 1.30 -2.07
CA LEU A 75 -5.79 1.16 -1.67
C LEU A 75 -4.89 2.21 -2.31
N SER A 76 -5.45 3.06 -3.18
CA SER A 76 -4.67 4.04 -3.94
C SER A 76 -4.11 5.16 -3.06
N GLY A 77 -3.10 5.82 -3.58
CA GLY A 77 -2.47 6.99 -2.97
C GLY A 77 -0.95 6.87 -2.86
N LEU A 78 -0.32 7.99 -2.54
CA LEU A 78 1.10 8.02 -2.21
C LEU A 78 1.28 7.44 -0.81
N SER A 79 2.10 6.40 -0.69
CA SER A 79 2.25 5.63 0.54
C SER A 79 3.65 5.81 1.13
N ASN A 80 3.76 6.26 2.31
CA ASN A 80 4.90 6.53 3.18
C ASN A 80 5.31 8.02 3.26
N ASP A 81 6.03 8.35 4.33
CA ASP A 81 6.46 9.72 4.60
C ASP A 81 7.42 10.27 3.56
N PRO A 82 8.48 9.54 3.13
CA PRO A 82 9.42 10.08 2.15
C PRO A 82 8.74 10.53 0.86
N THR A 83 7.73 9.79 0.39
CA THR A 83 6.97 10.16 -0.81
C THR A 83 6.06 11.35 -0.57
N ALA A 84 5.41 11.40 0.60
CA ALA A 84 4.51 12.49 0.95
C ALA A 84 5.26 13.80 1.23
N GLU A 85 6.42 13.73 1.87
CA GLU A 85 7.27 14.92 2.13
C GLU A 85 7.97 15.42 0.84
N TYR A 86 8.23 14.53 -0.11
CA TYR A 86 8.77 14.91 -1.42
C TYR A 86 7.81 15.78 -2.22
N ASN A 87 6.50 15.46 -2.20
CA ASN A 87 5.46 16.27 -2.83
C ASN A 87 4.18 16.26 -1.97
N PRO A 88 4.09 17.15 -0.95
CA PRO A 88 2.95 17.20 -0.04
C PRO A 88 1.62 17.55 -0.72
N GLU A 89 1.64 18.38 -1.76
CA GLU A 89 0.46 18.77 -2.52
C GLU A 89 -0.11 17.59 -3.30
N ALA A 90 0.72 16.89 -4.07
CA ALA A 90 0.30 15.68 -4.78
C ALA A 90 -0.15 14.58 -3.81
N ASN A 91 0.49 14.47 -2.64
CA ASN A 91 0.05 13.56 -1.59
C ASN A 91 -1.35 13.90 -1.07
N TYR A 92 -1.63 15.17 -0.80
CA TYR A 92 -2.95 15.61 -0.34
C TYR A 92 -4.01 15.38 -1.42
N GLU A 93 -3.72 15.77 -2.65
CA GLU A 93 -4.62 15.59 -3.80
C GLU A 93 -4.98 14.11 -4.00
N MET A 94 -4.01 13.21 -4.01
CA MET A 94 -4.26 11.79 -4.27
C MET A 94 -4.86 11.06 -3.07
N ASN A 95 -4.39 11.34 -1.85
CA ASN A 95 -4.81 10.60 -0.66
C ASN A 95 -6.12 11.12 -0.08
N THR A 96 -6.40 12.43 -0.21
CA THR A 96 -7.55 13.07 0.42
C THR A 96 -8.61 13.45 -0.60
N VAL A 97 -8.30 14.37 -1.51
CA VAL A 97 -9.28 14.95 -2.44
C VAL A 97 -9.84 13.89 -3.39
N ALA A 98 -8.96 13.12 -4.04
CA ALA A 98 -9.37 12.06 -4.97
C ALA A 98 -10.12 10.92 -4.26
N THR A 99 -9.73 10.57 -3.03
CA THR A 99 -10.45 9.59 -2.21
C THR A 99 -11.87 10.07 -1.89
N ALA A 100 -12.03 11.32 -1.46
CA ALA A 100 -13.34 11.89 -1.17
C ALA A 100 -14.23 11.96 -2.42
N LYS A 101 -13.66 12.37 -3.55
CA LYS A 101 -14.35 12.40 -4.85
C LYS A 101 -14.80 11.00 -5.28
N LEU A 102 -13.94 10.01 -5.19
CA LEU A 102 -14.31 8.60 -5.48
C LEU A 102 -15.46 8.15 -4.59
N ALA A 103 -15.38 8.38 -3.28
CA ALA A 103 -16.43 8.00 -2.34
C ALA A 103 -17.77 8.69 -2.65
N GLN A 104 -17.76 9.97 -3.00
CA GLN A 104 -18.95 10.71 -3.40
C GLN A 104 -19.59 10.10 -4.66
N ILE A 105 -18.78 9.76 -5.67
CA ILE A 105 -19.27 9.12 -6.89
C ILE A 105 -19.81 7.71 -6.58
N CYS A 106 -19.14 6.93 -5.73
CA CYS A 106 -19.62 5.64 -5.27
C CYS A 106 -21.01 5.75 -4.63
N LYS A 107 -21.20 6.71 -3.72
CA LYS A 107 -22.48 6.98 -3.07
C LYS A 107 -23.57 7.34 -4.09
N GLN A 108 -23.28 8.20 -5.07
CA GLN A 108 -24.19 8.59 -6.15
C GLN A 108 -24.58 7.41 -7.06
N LYS A 109 -23.66 6.47 -7.28
CA LYS A 109 -23.89 5.26 -8.09
C LYS A 109 -24.49 4.10 -7.30
N GLY A 110 -24.80 4.30 -6.01
CA GLY A 110 -25.41 3.28 -5.14
C GLY A 110 -24.44 2.20 -4.64
N VAL A 111 -23.15 2.43 -4.74
CA VAL A 111 -22.15 1.54 -4.14
C VAL A 111 -22.08 1.82 -2.64
N ARG A 112 -22.64 0.93 -1.84
CA ARG A 112 -22.79 1.15 -0.38
C ARG A 112 -21.51 0.93 0.39
N ARG A 113 -20.81 -0.20 0.16
CA ARG A 113 -19.62 -0.59 0.90
C ARG A 113 -18.36 0.05 0.31
N PHE A 114 -17.71 0.91 1.09
CA PHE A 114 -16.46 1.57 0.71
C PHE A 114 -15.40 1.34 1.79
N ILE A 115 -14.35 0.56 1.48
CA ILE A 115 -13.30 0.24 2.44
C ILE A 115 -12.04 1.04 2.10
N PHE A 116 -11.57 1.84 3.06
CA PHE A 116 -10.45 2.77 2.87
C PHE A 116 -9.18 2.32 3.55
N ALA A 117 -8.08 2.39 2.81
CA ALA A 117 -6.73 2.13 3.30
C ALA A 117 -6.16 3.33 4.05
N SER A 118 -6.39 3.42 5.35
CA SER A 118 -5.75 4.37 6.24
C SER A 118 -4.48 3.79 6.88
N SER A 119 -3.93 4.43 7.90
CA SER A 119 -2.66 4.08 8.51
C SER A 119 -2.63 4.37 10.01
N CYS A 120 -2.05 3.47 10.79
CA CYS A 120 -1.76 3.75 12.21
C CYS A 120 -0.76 4.88 12.43
N SER A 121 -0.09 5.36 11.38
CA SER A 121 0.80 6.52 11.50
C SER A 121 0.12 7.80 11.97
N ILE A 122 -1.20 7.86 11.94
CA ILE A 122 -1.97 8.99 12.49
C ILE A 122 -1.86 9.12 14.02
N TYR A 123 -1.50 8.05 14.72
CA TYR A 123 -1.26 8.05 16.17
C TYR A 123 0.10 8.61 16.57
N ASP A 124 0.97 8.84 15.60
CA ASP A 124 2.28 9.42 15.86
C ASP A 124 2.17 10.92 16.12
N VAL A 125 2.39 11.30 17.37
CA VAL A 125 2.35 12.69 17.80
C VAL A 125 3.73 13.38 17.82
N GLY A 126 4.78 12.70 17.33
CA GLY A 126 6.16 13.17 17.28
C GLY A 126 6.91 12.97 18.62
N GLU A 127 8.00 13.72 18.81
CA GLU A 127 8.98 13.52 19.90
C GLU A 127 8.44 13.61 21.34
N THR A 128 7.19 14.05 21.52
CA THR A 128 6.58 14.25 22.86
C THR A 128 6.11 12.96 23.53
N ASN A 129 6.26 11.81 22.88
CA ASN A 129 5.92 10.50 23.46
C ASN A 129 7.12 9.80 24.10
N GLU A 130 8.02 10.56 24.73
CA GLU A 130 9.02 9.98 25.58
C GLU A 130 8.33 9.22 26.73
N ASP A 131 8.57 7.91 26.79
CA ASP A 131 8.28 7.00 27.92
C ASP A 131 6.83 6.80 28.40
N LYS A 132 5.81 7.20 27.66
CA LYS A 132 4.45 6.78 28.03
C LYS A 132 4.14 5.39 27.49
N ASP A 133 3.80 4.50 28.40
CA ASP A 133 3.39 3.12 28.12
C ASP A 133 1.97 3.05 27.53
N ILE A 134 1.71 3.92 26.52
CA ILE A 134 0.40 4.11 25.90
C ILE A 134 0.28 3.19 24.70
N ILE A 135 -0.82 2.43 24.66
CA ILE A 135 -1.25 1.65 23.49
C ILE A 135 -2.53 2.31 22.97
N PHE A 136 -2.45 2.95 21.80
CA PHE A 136 -3.57 3.65 21.20
C PHE A 136 -4.60 2.66 20.63
N ASP A 137 -5.86 2.92 20.87
CA ASP A 137 -6.99 2.29 20.18
C ASP A 137 -7.69 3.30 19.25
N GLU A 138 -8.80 2.88 18.64
CA GLU A 138 -9.52 3.69 17.66
C GLU A 138 -10.26 4.90 18.26
N THR A 139 -10.39 4.95 19.59
CA THR A 139 -11.01 6.08 20.34
C THR A 139 -9.99 7.14 20.74
N ALA A 140 -8.69 6.83 20.63
CA ALA A 140 -7.64 7.74 21.04
C ALA A 140 -7.66 9.04 20.20
N PRO A 141 -7.44 10.19 20.83
CA PRO A 141 -7.29 11.45 20.11
C PRO A 141 -6.05 11.40 19.21
N VAL A 142 -6.18 11.94 18.00
CA VAL A 142 -5.10 11.97 17.01
C VAL A 142 -4.84 13.38 16.53
N ALA A 143 -3.57 13.73 16.37
CA ALA A 143 -3.11 15.02 15.86
C ALA A 143 -1.87 14.83 14.97
N PRO A 144 -2.02 14.18 13.80
CA PRO A 144 -0.90 13.79 12.94
C PRO A 144 -0.14 15.02 12.43
N LYS A 145 1.20 14.97 12.48
CA LYS A 145 2.08 16.08 12.04
C LYS A 145 2.63 15.88 10.62
N ALA A 146 3.01 14.66 10.26
CA ALA A 146 3.58 14.36 8.96
C ALA A 146 2.55 14.48 7.82
N ALA A 147 2.98 14.89 6.63
CA ALA A 147 2.11 15.11 5.47
C ALA A 147 1.28 13.87 5.12
N TYR A 148 1.91 12.69 5.14
CA TYR A 148 1.24 11.42 4.89
C TYR A 148 0.11 11.13 5.89
N SER A 149 0.41 11.19 7.17
CA SER A 149 -0.57 10.91 8.24
C SER A 149 -1.71 11.91 8.24
N ARG A 150 -1.43 13.20 8.00
CA ARG A 150 -2.46 14.25 7.86
C ARG A 150 -3.40 13.94 6.70
N SER A 151 -2.85 13.62 5.52
CA SER A 151 -3.69 13.32 4.34
C SER A 151 -4.61 12.12 4.56
N LYS A 152 -4.12 11.07 5.25
CA LYS A 152 -4.95 9.91 5.60
C LYS A 152 -6.04 10.26 6.60
N TYR A 153 -5.72 11.04 7.64
CA TYR A 153 -6.69 11.44 8.65
C TYR A 153 -7.76 12.38 8.10
N GLU A 154 -7.40 13.33 7.24
CA GLU A 154 -8.38 14.19 6.56
C GLU A 154 -9.34 13.37 5.67
N ALA A 155 -8.82 12.38 4.94
CA ALA A 155 -9.65 11.47 4.17
C ALA A 155 -10.63 10.67 5.05
N GLU A 156 -10.19 10.16 6.21
CA GLU A 156 -11.07 9.49 7.18
C GLU A 156 -12.24 10.39 7.59
N LYS A 157 -11.97 11.64 7.97
CA LYS A 157 -13.00 12.60 8.38
C LYS A 157 -14.04 12.83 7.28
N LEU A 158 -13.57 13.05 6.04
CA LEU A 158 -14.46 13.26 4.90
C LEU A 158 -15.32 12.02 4.61
N LEU A 159 -14.75 10.83 4.66
CA LEU A 159 -15.47 9.58 4.44
C LEU A 159 -16.54 9.33 5.50
N LEU A 160 -16.18 9.52 6.78
CA LEU A 160 -17.12 9.35 7.90
C LEU A 160 -18.26 10.38 7.87
N ALA A 161 -17.98 11.62 7.43
CA ALA A 161 -19.01 12.64 7.24
C ALA A 161 -20.01 12.31 6.10
N MET A 162 -19.62 11.44 5.15
CA MET A 162 -20.51 10.97 4.07
C MET A 162 -21.40 9.80 4.47
N GLN A 163 -21.15 9.20 5.65
CA GLN A 163 -21.89 8.03 6.13
C GLN A 163 -23.37 8.33 6.26
N ASP A 164 -24.19 7.41 5.75
CA ASP A 164 -25.65 7.34 6.01
C ASP A 164 -26.17 5.91 5.80
N GLU A 165 -27.48 5.75 5.69
CA GLU A 165 -28.11 4.46 5.44
C GLU A 165 -27.78 3.85 4.08
N ASN A 166 -27.36 4.67 3.10
CA ASN A 166 -27.02 4.28 1.73
C ASN A 166 -25.52 4.21 1.47
N PHE A 167 -24.68 4.68 2.41
CA PHE A 167 -23.22 4.66 2.26
C PHE A 167 -22.52 4.26 3.55
N SER A 168 -21.79 3.16 3.48
CA SER A 168 -21.11 2.51 4.60
C SER A 168 -19.59 2.54 4.42
N PRO A 169 -18.91 3.65 4.78
CA PRO A 169 -17.45 3.69 4.78
C PRO A 169 -16.90 2.84 5.93
N VAL A 170 -15.81 2.13 5.64
CA VAL A 170 -15.04 1.33 6.62
C VAL A 170 -13.59 1.75 6.52
N ILE A 171 -12.98 2.09 7.64
CA ILE A 171 -11.61 2.61 7.70
C ILE A 171 -10.67 1.56 8.29
N LEU A 172 -9.64 1.16 7.56
CA LEU A 172 -8.60 0.26 8.06
C LEU A 172 -7.29 1.04 8.29
N ARG A 173 -6.96 1.29 9.55
CA ARG A 173 -5.68 1.86 10.00
C ARG A 173 -4.67 0.73 10.13
N LYS A 174 -3.86 0.51 9.10
CA LYS A 174 -2.86 -0.54 9.09
C LYS A 174 -1.61 -0.13 9.87
N GLY A 175 -1.05 -1.05 10.62
CA GLY A 175 0.33 -0.97 11.10
C GLY A 175 1.34 -0.92 9.95
N THR A 176 2.63 -0.92 10.27
CA THR A 176 3.69 -1.04 9.28
C THR A 176 3.62 -2.40 8.62
N VAL A 177 3.34 -2.41 7.32
CA VAL A 177 3.14 -3.64 6.55
C VAL A 177 4.49 -4.24 6.17
N TYR A 178 4.59 -5.57 6.16
CA TYR A 178 5.76 -6.33 5.71
C TYR A 178 5.34 -7.59 4.95
N GLY A 179 6.30 -8.26 4.33
CA GLY A 179 6.08 -9.56 3.68
C GLY A 179 6.29 -9.52 2.17
N PHE A 180 6.13 -10.68 1.54
CA PHE A 180 6.23 -10.84 0.09
C PHE A 180 4.99 -10.34 -0.64
N SER A 181 5.20 -9.66 -1.75
CA SER A 181 4.16 -9.29 -2.71
C SER A 181 4.73 -9.37 -4.13
N PRO A 182 3.95 -9.76 -5.13
CA PRO A 182 4.37 -9.69 -6.55
C PRO A 182 4.78 -8.29 -7.01
N ARG A 183 4.24 -7.23 -6.37
CA ARG A 183 4.79 -5.87 -6.46
C ARG A 183 5.65 -5.63 -5.21
N MET A 184 6.86 -6.19 -5.20
CA MET A 184 7.75 -6.18 -4.04
C MET A 184 8.19 -4.78 -3.62
N ARG A 185 8.48 -4.62 -2.31
CA ARG A 185 9.01 -3.39 -1.72
C ARG A 185 10.13 -3.72 -0.74
N TYR A 186 11.30 -3.08 -0.92
CA TYR A 186 12.43 -3.18 -0.01
C TYR A 186 12.64 -1.92 0.85
N ASP A 187 11.70 -0.95 0.78
CA ASP A 187 11.65 0.24 1.62
C ASP A 187 10.72 0.11 2.86
N LEU A 188 10.35 -1.12 3.21
CA LEU A 188 9.60 -1.49 4.41
C LEU A 188 10.52 -2.20 5.40
N VAL A 189 10.42 -1.89 6.69
CA VAL A 189 11.44 -2.22 7.70
C VAL A 189 11.87 -3.69 7.71
N VAL A 190 10.95 -4.66 7.77
CA VAL A 190 11.29 -6.11 7.75
C VAL A 190 11.92 -6.49 6.43
N ASN A 191 11.33 -6.00 5.33
CA ASN A 191 11.80 -6.27 3.97
C ASN A 191 13.21 -5.65 3.74
N THR A 192 13.45 -4.45 4.31
CA THR A 192 14.78 -3.80 4.31
C THR A 192 15.77 -4.62 5.10
N PHE A 193 15.42 -5.11 6.28
CA PHE A 193 16.29 -5.95 7.10
C PHE A 193 16.67 -7.24 6.38
N LEU A 194 15.70 -7.91 5.76
CA LEU A 194 15.98 -9.10 4.95
C LEU A 194 16.93 -8.77 3.79
N LYS A 195 16.64 -7.72 3.02
CA LYS A 195 17.50 -7.30 1.92
C LYS A 195 18.93 -6.97 2.40
N ASP A 196 19.08 -6.16 3.46
CA ASP A 196 20.38 -5.77 3.97
C ASP A 196 21.16 -6.97 4.52
N ALA A 197 20.48 -7.91 5.15
CA ALA A 197 21.06 -9.17 5.57
C ALA A 197 21.61 -9.98 4.38
N LEU A 198 20.84 -10.09 3.30
CA LEU A 198 21.24 -10.85 2.11
C LEU A 198 22.36 -10.18 1.29
N THR A 199 22.40 -8.84 1.26
CA THR A 199 23.36 -8.08 0.45
C THR A 199 24.60 -7.63 1.19
N LYS A 200 24.48 -7.39 2.51
CA LYS A 200 25.54 -6.79 3.34
C LYS A 200 25.97 -7.69 4.51
N GLY A 201 25.28 -8.81 4.76
CA GLY A 201 25.50 -9.68 5.92
C GLY A 201 25.16 -9.01 7.27
N LYS A 202 24.50 -7.85 7.27
CA LYS A 202 24.19 -7.09 8.49
C LYS A 202 22.88 -6.35 8.44
N ILE A 203 22.28 -6.13 9.62
CA ILE A 203 21.11 -5.29 9.86
C ILE A 203 21.55 -4.07 10.68
N SER A 204 21.37 -2.86 10.15
CA SER A 204 21.69 -1.62 10.87
C SER A 204 20.46 -1.10 11.60
N LEU A 205 20.61 -0.81 12.89
CA LEU A 205 19.54 -0.28 13.76
C LEU A 205 19.72 1.22 13.96
N TYR A 206 18.96 2.03 13.28
CA TYR A 206 18.95 3.46 13.53
C TYR A 206 18.36 3.76 14.91
N PHE A 207 18.98 4.71 15.62
CA PHE A 207 18.65 5.06 17.02
C PHE A 207 18.67 3.82 17.96
N GLY A 208 19.61 2.90 17.75
CA GLY A 208 19.71 1.65 18.53
C GLY A 208 18.52 0.68 18.39
N GLY A 209 17.52 1.04 17.57
CA GLY A 209 16.31 0.24 17.42
C GLY A 209 15.30 0.37 18.56
N GLU A 210 15.36 1.44 19.37
CA GLU A 210 14.52 1.61 20.57
C GLU A 210 13.05 1.96 20.26
N MET A 211 12.76 2.39 19.03
CA MET A 211 11.44 2.87 18.64
C MET A 211 10.41 1.74 18.46
N TRP A 212 9.22 1.93 18.98
CA TRP A 212 8.09 1.02 18.80
C TRP A 212 7.39 1.18 17.46
N ARG A 213 6.99 0.07 16.88
CA ARG A 213 6.15 0.00 15.66
C ARG A 213 5.09 -1.08 15.77
N PRO A 214 3.83 -0.76 15.45
CA PRO A 214 2.83 -1.78 15.17
C PRO A 214 3.13 -2.41 13.81
N LEU A 215 3.20 -3.72 13.74
CA LEU A 215 3.54 -4.49 12.53
C LEU A 215 2.39 -5.39 12.11
N VAL A 216 2.22 -5.59 10.81
CA VAL A 216 1.27 -6.54 10.23
C VAL A 216 1.77 -7.09 8.90
N GLU A 217 1.62 -8.38 8.69
CA GLU A 217 1.99 -9.04 7.44
C GLU A 217 0.97 -8.77 6.33
N VAL A 218 1.43 -8.66 5.08
CA VAL A 218 0.60 -8.23 3.94
C VAL A 218 -0.56 -9.17 3.62
N ARG A 219 -0.42 -10.49 3.81
CA ARG A 219 -1.52 -11.48 3.66
C ARG A 219 -2.58 -11.30 4.74
N ASP A 220 -2.18 -11.01 5.98
CA ASP A 220 -3.13 -10.70 7.06
C ASP A 220 -3.84 -9.35 6.80
N VAL A 221 -3.15 -8.38 6.20
CA VAL A 221 -3.80 -7.15 5.72
C VAL A 221 -4.86 -7.48 4.65
N ALA A 222 -4.54 -8.33 3.68
CA ALA A 222 -5.50 -8.78 2.67
C ALA A 222 -6.73 -9.45 3.30
N LYS A 223 -6.52 -10.35 4.25
CA LYS A 223 -7.61 -11.01 5.00
C LYS A 223 -8.45 -10.01 5.79
N ALA A 224 -7.85 -8.96 6.37
CA ALA A 224 -8.59 -7.91 7.07
C ALA A 224 -9.56 -7.16 6.14
N TYR A 225 -9.14 -6.83 4.91
CA TYR A 225 -10.03 -6.23 3.91
C TYR A 225 -11.19 -7.16 3.55
N ILE A 226 -10.92 -8.45 3.33
CA ILE A 226 -11.95 -9.44 3.00
C ILE A 226 -12.92 -9.62 4.18
N THR A 227 -12.41 -9.64 5.40
CA THR A 227 -13.26 -9.70 6.61
C THR A 227 -14.23 -8.52 6.68
N CYS A 228 -13.74 -7.30 6.43
CA CYS A 228 -14.61 -6.12 6.38
C CYS A 228 -15.58 -6.13 5.18
N LEU A 229 -15.19 -6.74 4.07
CA LEU A 229 -16.05 -6.88 2.90
C LEU A 229 -17.22 -7.84 3.19
N GLN A 230 -16.97 -8.94 3.89
CA GLN A 230 -17.93 -10.01 4.20
C GLN A 230 -18.79 -9.74 5.45
N ALA A 231 -18.34 -8.83 6.31
CA ALA A 231 -19.03 -8.55 7.57
C ALA A 231 -20.44 -7.97 7.36
N GLU A 232 -21.33 -8.26 8.29
CA GLU A 232 -22.63 -7.61 8.40
C GLU A 232 -22.45 -6.08 8.45
N GLU A 233 -23.33 -5.36 7.77
CA GLU A 233 -23.17 -3.91 7.61
C GLU A 233 -23.20 -3.18 8.96
N GLU A 234 -24.03 -3.61 9.89
CA GLU A 234 -24.18 -3.03 11.23
C GLU A 234 -22.86 -3.08 12.04
N LYS A 235 -22.03 -4.09 11.79
CA LYS A 235 -20.74 -4.25 12.47
C LYS A 235 -19.63 -3.38 11.91
N VAL A 236 -19.77 -2.88 10.68
CA VAL A 236 -18.68 -2.18 9.99
C VAL A 236 -19.01 -0.78 9.49
N ARG A 237 -20.30 -0.41 9.42
CA ARG A 237 -20.73 0.91 8.94
C ARG A 237 -20.11 2.04 9.78
N GLY A 238 -19.33 2.91 9.14
CA GLY A 238 -18.65 4.02 9.80
C GLY A 238 -17.60 3.60 10.81
N GLN A 239 -17.19 2.34 10.82
CA GLN A 239 -16.21 1.87 11.78
C GLN A 239 -14.78 2.12 11.31
N ILE A 240 -13.94 2.38 12.30
CA ILE A 240 -12.48 2.44 12.16
C ILE A 240 -11.93 1.20 12.86
N PHE A 241 -11.00 0.50 12.22
CA PHE A 241 -10.30 -0.65 12.77
C PHE A 241 -8.79 -0.50 12.64
N ASN A 242 -8.08 -0.68 13.72
CA ASN A 242 -6.64 -0.88 13.70
C ASN A 242 -6.32 -2.32 13.27
N VAL A 243 -5.42 -2.45 12.31
CA VAL A 243 -4.96 -3.75 11.80
C VAL A 243 -3.48 -3.91 12.13
N THR A 244 -3.19 -4.67 13.18
CA THR A 244 -1.82 -4.93 13.65
C THR A 244 -1.71 -6.35 14.19
N TYR A 245 -0.57 -7.02 13.91
CA TYR A 245 -0.22 -8.30 14.50
C TYR A 245 0.30 -8.10 15.92
N LYS A 246 1.40 -7.36 16.05
CA LYS A 246 2.03 -7.00 17.33
C LYS A 246 2.74 -5.66 17.23
N ASN A 247 3.01 -5.07 18.40
CA ASN A 247 3.93 -3.95 18.53
C ASN A 247 5.31 -4.50 18.86
N PHE A 248 6.34 -4.06 18.15
CA PHE A 248 7.73 -4.44 18.36
C PHE A 248 8.61 -3.21 18.53
N ARG A 249 9.65 -3.29 19.35
CA ARG A 249 10.81 -2.44 19.18
C ARG A 249 11.53 -2.84 17.90
N ILE A 250 12.13 -1.90 17.20
CA ILE A 250 12.88 -2.20 15.96
C ILE A 250 14.05 -3.15 16.24
N SER A 251 14.67 -3.07 17.44
CA SER A 251 15.70 -4.01 17.90
C SER A 251 15.19 -5.44 18.06
N GLU A 252 14.01 -5.62 18.67
CA GLU A 252 13.34 -6.92 18.77
C GLU A 252 13.03 -7.49 17.38
N LEU A 253 12.53 -6.62 16.48
CA LEU A 253 12.23 -7.00 15.11
C LEU A 253 13.47 -7.53 14.36
N ALA A 254 14.63 -6.90 14.55
CA ALA A 254 15.89 -7.35 13.97
C ALA A 254 16.30 -8.74 14.49
N LEU A 255 16.07 -9.02 15.79
CA LEU A 255 16.34 -10.35 16.37
C LEU A 255 15.40 -11.41 15.75
N HIS A 256 14.12 -11.11 15.51
CA HIS A 256 13.20 -12.03 14.84
C HIS A 256 13.65 -12.33 13.40
N VAL A 257 14.09 -11.31 12.66
CA VAL A 257 14.63 -11.49 11.29
C VAL A 257 15.92 -12.31 11.33
N GLN A 258 16.87 -11.99 12.24
CA GLN A 258 18.11 -12.73 12.42
C GLN A 258 17.83 -14.22 12.75
N LYS A 259 16.90 -14.49 13.66
CA LYS A 259 16.51 -15.85 14.03
C LYS A 259 15.99 -16.64 12.83
N ALA A 260 15.11 -16.04 12.02
CA ALA A 260 14.57 -16.67 10.82
C ALA A 260 15.66 -16.98 9.79
N LEU A 261 16.61 -16.05 9.60
CA LEU A 261 17.75 -16.21 8.68
C LEU A 261 18.76 -17.27 9.16
N SER A 262 19.02 -17.30 10.46
CA SER A 262 19.89 -18.32 11.07
C SER A 262 19.31 -19.74 10.89
N ALA A 263 18.00 -19.91 10.98
CA ALA A 263 17.33 -21.16 10.68
C ALA A 263 17.47 -21.61 9.21
N SER A 264 17.83 -20.67 8.32
CA SER A 264 18.14 -20.90 6.89
C SER A 264 19.64 -20.92 6.60
N ASN A 265 20.49 -21.03 7.63
CA ASN A 265 21.97 -21.00 7.56
C ASN A 265 22.51 -19.70 6.93
N ILE A 266 21.84 -18.57 7.13
CA ILE A 266 22.29 -17.24 6.70
C ILE A 266 22.73 -16.45 7.93
N PRO A 267 24.05 -16.28 8.17
CA PRO A 267 24.55 -15.52 9.29
C PRO A 267 24.34 -14.02 9.06
N VAL A 268 23.92 -13.31 10.10
CA VAL A 268 23.62 -11.87 10.03
C VAL A 268 24.09 -11.18 11.31
N GLU A 269 24.83 -10.09 11.17
CA GLU A 269 25.21 -9.22 12.27
C GLU A 269 24.15 -8.12 12.49
N ILE A 270 23.85 -7.79 13.75
CA ILE A 270 23.01 -6.64 14.11
C ILE A 270 23.92 -5.53 14.63
N VAL A 271 23.89 -4.38 13.94
CA VAL A 271 24.77 -3.23 14.20
C VAL A 271 23.96 -2.02 14.66
N PRO A 272 24.03 -1.61 15.95
CA PRO A 272 23.39 -0.38 16.41
C PRO A 272 24.03 0.85 15.79
N ASN A 273 23.19 1.81 15.38
CA ASN A 273 23.63 3.12 14.87
C ASN A 273 22.85 4.23 15.58
N TYR A 274 23.56 5.03 16.36
CA TYR A 274 22.97 6.12 17.17
C TYR A 274 23.05 7.50 16.48
N ALA A 275 23.62 7.59 15.28
CA ALA A 275 23.83 8.86 14.57
C ALA A 275 22.53 9.49 14.04
N TYR A 276 21.44 8.77 14.01
CA TYR A 276 20.16 9.23 13.45
C TYR A 276 19.12 9.48 14.55
N LYS A 277 18.48 10.66 14.52
CA LYS A 277 17.37 11.03 15.42
C LYS A 277 16.07 11.10 14.63
N GLY A 278 14.97 10.91 15.35
CA GLY A 278 13.67 11.30 14.86
C GLY A 278 13.00 10.29 13.95
N VAL A 279 12.42 9.28 14.57
CA VAL A 279 11.49 8.38 13.88
C VAL A 279 10.29 8.19 14.78
N ARG A 280 9.13 7.98 14.16
CA ARG A 280 7.86 7.68 14.83
C ARG A 280 8.00 6.65 15.95
N ASN A 281 7.28 6.86 17.04
CA ASN A 281 7.30 5.98 18.21
C ASN A 281 5.87 5.84 18.77
N TYR A 282 5.19 4.73 18.45
CA TYR A 282 3.83 4.49 18.93
C TYR A 282 3.47 3.00 18.89
N ARG A 283 2.50 2.62 19.73
CA ARG A 283 1.91 1.28 19.80
C ARG A 283 0.41 1.38 19.61
N VAL A 284 -0.22 0.37 19.01
CA VAL A 284 -1.67 0.34 18.79
C VAL A 284 -2.27 -1.00 19.21
N SER A 285 -3.56 -0.97 19.57
CA SER A 285 -4.38 -2.12 19.86
C SER A 285 -5.23 -2.50 18.65
N GLY A 286 -5.22 -3.77 18.27
CA GLY A 286 -6.12 -4.36 17.27
C GLY A 286 -7.35 -5.05 17.87
N LYS A 287 -7.61 -4.89 19.18
CA LYS A 287 -8.67 -5.62 19.90
C LYS A 287 -10.08 -5.36 19.37
N LYS A 288 -10.35 -4.18 18.83
CA LYS A 288 -11.68 -3.85 18.29
C LYS A 288 -12.06 -4.77 17.13
N MET A 289 -11.14 -5.00 16.19
CA MET A 289 -11.39 -5.89 15.06
C MET A 289 -11.58 -7.34 15.49
N GLN A 290 -10.80 -7.80 16.47
CA GLN A 290 -10.97 -9.11 17.08
C GLN A 290 -12.36 -9.27 17.72
N ASN A 291 -12.80 -8.29 18.51
CA ASN A 291 -14.04 -8.38 19.27
C ASN A 291 -15.28 -8.29 18.38
N LEU A 292 -15.28 -7.43 17.36
CA LEU A 292 -16.45 -7.18 16.51
C LEU A 292 -16.51 -8.11 15.30
N LEU A 293 -15.36 -8.49 14.74
CA LEU A 293 -15.28 -9.24 13.48
C LEU A 293 -14.61 -10.61 13.63
N ASN A 294 -14.22 -10.98 14.85
CA ASN A 294 -13.51 -12.23 15.14
C ASN A 294 -12.25 -12.41 14.25
N PHE A 295 -11.56 -11.32 13.96
CA PHE A 295 -10.36 -11.33 13.14
C PHE A 295 -9.14 -10.84 13.91
N THR A 296 -8.07 -11.61 13.84
CA THR A 296 -6.75 -11.29 14.41
C THR A 296 -5.68 -11.68 13.41
N PRO A 297 -4.75 -10.79 13.07
CA PRO A 297 -3.55 -11.14 12.30
C PRO A 297 -2.71 -12.18 13.04
N THR A 298 -2.20 -13.17 12.33
CA THR A 298 -1.51 -14.33 12.96
C THR A 298 -0.12 -14.59 12.41
N ILE A 299 0.23 -14.06 11.24
CA ILE A 299 1.48 -14.38 10.54
C ILE A 299 2.65 -13.70 11.24
N SER A 300 3.58 -14.51 11.76
CA SER A 300 4.76 -14.03 12.46
C SER A 300 5.82 -13.44 11.51
N VAL A 301 6.78 -12.70 12.09
CA VAL A 301 7.91 -12.15 11.33
C VAL A 301 8.76 -13.28 10.75
N GLU A 302 9.04 -14.31 11.55
CA GLU A 302 9.84 -15.46 11.11
C GLU A 302 9.20 -16.22 9.95
N GLU A 303 7.89 -16.47 10.03
CA GLU A 303 7.13 -17.12 8.96
C GLU A 303 7.16 -16.28 7.67
N SER A 304 6.98 -14.98 7.80
CA SER A 304 7.01 -14.07 6.65
C SER A 304 8.41 -13.95 6.03
N VAL A 305 9.47 -13.91 6.85
CA VAL A 305 10.87 -13.89 6.35
C VAL A 305 11.18 -15.18 5.59
N LYS A 306 10.78 -16.35 6.10
CA LYS A 306 10.92 -17.61 5.38
C LYS A 306 10.19 -17.58 4.04
N HIS A 307 8.93 -17.16 4.05
CA HIS A 307 8.13 -17.04 2.83
C HIS A 307 8.74 -16.03 1.83
N MET A 308 9.28 -14.89 2.28
CA MET A 308 9.99 -13.94 1.41
C MET A 308 11.25 -14.57 0.80
N LEU A 309 12.07 -15.28 1.58
CA LEU A 309 13.28 -15.94 1.08
C LEU A 309 12.98 -16.93 -0.05
N GLU A 310 11.94 -17.76 0.14
CA GLU A 310 11.52 -18.73 -0.86
C GLU A 310 11.08 -18.02 -2.16
N ASN A 311 10.23 -17.01 -2.06
CA ASN A 311 9.66 -16.33 -3.23
C ASN A 311 10.65 -15.40 -3.94
N ILE A 312 11.55 -14.72 -3.22
CA ILE A 312 12.59 -13.88 -3.82
C ILE A 312 13.46 -14.72 -4.76
N ARG A 313 13.88 -15.90 -4.31
CA ARG A 313 14.69 -16.82 -5.13
C ARG A 313 13.92 -17.39 -6.33
N LEU A 314 12.70 -17.89 -6.09
CA LEU A 314 11.87 -18.53 -7.12
C LEU A 314 11.44 -17.55 -8.21
N GLN A 315 11.13 -16.32 -7.86
CA GLN A 315 10.54 -15.34 -8.76
C GLN A 315 11.52 -14.25 -9.20
N LYS A 316 12.82 -14.38 -8.89
CA LYS A 316 13.91 -13.48 -9.29
C LYS A 316 13.71 -12.03 -8.85
N TYR A 317 13.33 -11.83 -7.58
CA TYR A 317 13.25 -10.52 -6.94
C TYR A 317 14.56 -10.11 -6.23
N ASP A 318 15.68 -10.70 -6.61
CA ASP A 318 17.02 -10.53 -6.04
C ASP A 318 17.83 -9.38 -6.67
N ASP A 319 17.28 -8.69 -7.67
CA ASP A 319 17.78 -7.40 -8.15
C ASP A 319 17.39 -6.29 -7.13
N PHE A 320 18.05 -6.33 -5.97
CA PHE A 320 17.75 -5.46 -4.82
C PHE A 320 17.98 -3.97 -5.08
N ASP A 321 18.75 -3.61 -6.09
CA ASP A 321 19.01 -2.21 -6.46
C ASP A 321 17.98 -1.64 -7.43
N ASN A 322 17.07 -2.45 -7.94
CA ASN A 322 16.02 -2.01 -8.85
C ASN A 322 15.15 -0.91 -8.19
N PRO A 323 15.12 0.29 -8.76
CA PRO A 323 14.41 1.42 -8.17
C PRO A 323 12.90 1.19 -8.02
N ARG A 324 12.32 0.27 -8.79
CA ARG A 324 10.89 -0.10 -8.68
C ARG A 324 10.51 -0.67 -7.30
N TYR A 325 11.47 -1.21 -6.55
CA TYR A 325 11.23 -1.72 -5.19
C TYR A 325 11.25 -0.64 -4.12
N TYR A 326 11.52 0.62 -4.49
CA TYR A 326 11.61 1.77 -3.58
C TYR A 326 10.68 2.88 -4.07
N ASN A 327 9.58 3.11 -3.35
CA ASN A 327 8.55 4.02 -3.82
C ASN A 327 9.08 5.40 -4.20
N ILE A 328 9.86 6.05 -3.31
CA ILE A 328 10.36 7.40 -3.58
C ILE A 328 11.35 7.43 -4.75
N LYS A 329 12.30 6.50 -4.80
CA LYS A 329 13.29 6.45 -5.89
C LYS A 329 12.61 6.31 -7.26
N TRP A 330 11.63 5.41 -7.33
CA TRP A 330 10.90 5.18 -8.57
C TRP A 330 10.08 6.38 -9.02
N LEU A 331 9.36 7.04 -8.09
CA LEU A 331 8.58 8.23 -8.43
C LEU A 331 9.47 9.41 -8.85
N GLN A 332 10.62 9.60 -8.22
CA GLN A 332 11.61 10.59 -8.65
C GLN A 332 12.12 10.32 -10.07
N MET A 333 12.41 9.06 -10.41
CA MET A 333 12.83 8.68 -11.77
C MET A 333 11.70 8.93 -12.80
N LEU A 334 10.45 8.62 -12.45
CA LEU A 334 9.30 8.87 -13.34
C LEU A 334 9.09 10.38 -13.56
N GLU A 335 9.21 11.18 -12.52
CA GLU A 335 9.09 12.64 -12.64
C GLU A 335 10.21 13.23 -13.49
N GLU A 336 11.44 12.77 -13.31
CA GLU A 336 12.57 13.21 -14.13
C GLU A 336 12.38 12.82 -15.61
N ALA A 337 11.97 11.57 -15.87
CA ALA A 337 11.65 11.13 -17.22
C ALA A 337 10.52 11.95 -17.84
N ASP A 338 9.47 12.27 -17.08
CA ASP A 338 8.35 13.11 -17.56
C ASP A 338 8.81 14.53 -17.90
N LYS A 339 9.69 15.15 -17.10
CA LYS A 339 10.30 16.45 -17.40
C LYS A 339 11.07 16.43 -18.73
N ILE A 340 11.89 15.38 -18.93
CA ILE A 340 12.66 15.21 -20.16
C ILE A 340 11.72 15.05 -21.36
N ILE A 341 10.73 14.15 -21.25
CA ILE A 341 9.78 13.86 -22.33
C ILE A 341 8.94 15.09 -22.71
N LYS A 342 8.56 15.91 -21.74
CA LYS A 342 7.83 17.17 -22.00
C LYS A 342 8.63 18.17 -22.83
N VAL A 343 9.95 18.20 -22.69
CA VAL A 343 10.84 19.09 -23.43
C VAL A 343 11.26 18.50 -24.77
N THR A 344 11.61 17.20 -24.79
CA THR A 344 12.26 16.56 -25.94
C THR A 344 11.31 15.73 -26.80
N GLY A 345 10.09 15.48 -26.33
CA GLY A 345 9.17 14.51 -26.93
C GLY A 345 9.50 13.07 -26.54
N SER A 346 8.85 12.11 -27.19
CA SER A 346 9.06 10.68 -26.92
C SER A 346 10.51 10.26 -27.22
N VAL A 347 11.12 9.47 -26.31
CA VAL A 347 12.51 9.00 -26.45
C VAL A 347 12.76 8.25 -27.76
N PHE A 348 11.79 7.47 -28.21
CA PHE A 348 11.88 6.67 -29.44
C PHE A 348 10.78 7.00 -30.47
N GLY A 349 9.82 7.84 -30.11
CA GLY A 349 8.71 8.24 -30.97
C GLY A 349 8.99 9.57 -31.65
N LEU A 350 9.05 9.60 -32.97
CA LEU A 350 8.98 10.84 -33.73
C LEU A 350 7.54 11.34 -33.67
N GLN A 351 7.29 12.45 -32.95
CA GLN A 351 5.94 13.06 -32.88
C GLN A 351 5.44 13.55 -34.24
N GLN A 352 6.36 13.88 -35.13
CA GLN A 352 6.11 14.09 -36.57
C GLN A 352 7.24 13.38 -37.31
N ARG A 353 6.90 12.41 -38.16
CA ARG A 353 7.88 11.88 -39.12
C ARG A 353 8.26 13.04 -40.06
N HIS A 354 9.49 13.54 -39.92
CA HIS A 354 9.99 14.54 -40.84
C HIS A 354 9.89 14.00 -42.27
N PRO A 355 9.40 14.75 -43.27
CA PRO A 355 9.21 14.27 -44.64
C PRO A 355 10.42 13.56 -45.22
N PHE A 356 11.62 14.00 -44.86
CA PHE A 356 12.89 13.41 -45.26
C PHE A 356 13.05 11.96 -44.77
N VAL A 357 12.61 11.66 -43.50
CA VAL A 357 12.70 10.31 -42.91
C VAL A 357 11.69 9.37 -43.57
N GLN A 358 10.53 9.87 -43.96
CA GLN A 358 9.53 9.08 -44.70
C GLN A 358 10.05 8.67 -46.07
N HIS A 359 10.69 9.58 -46.77
CA HIS A 359 11.29 9.31 -48.07
C HIS A 359 12.47 8.32 -47.97
N ALA A 360 13.35 8.51 -46.98
CA ALA A 360 14.51 7.63 -46.76
C ALA A 360 14.11 6.19 -46.36
N MET A 361 12.94 5.98 -45.74
CA MET A 361 12.44 4.67 -45.33
C MET A 361 11.52 4.02 -46.37
N GLY A 362 11.29 4.62 -47.56
CA GLY A 362 10.45 4.05 -48.61
C GLY A 362 8.97 3.88 -48.23
N ILE A 363 8.50 4.64 -47.20
CA ILE A 363 7.11 4.61 -46.74
C ILE A 363 6.36 5.68 -47.53
N GLU A 364 6.12 5.47 -48.80
CA GLU A 364 5.17 6.24 -49.58
C GLU A 364 3.76 5.79 -49.22
N LYS A 365 2.91 6.75 -48.83
CA LYS A 365 1.47 6.49 -48.76
C LYS A 365 0.96 6.28 -50.17
N GLU A 366 0.46 5.09 -50.47
CA GLU A 366 -0.51 4.97 -51.56
C GLU A 366 -1.68 5.88 -51.26
N MET A 367 -1.88 6.89 -52.13
CA MET A 367 -3.06 7.73 -52.12
C MET A 367 -4.25 7.00 -52.76
#